data_36eb51386f96b393629ad98b5ca3548d
#
_entry.id   36eb51386f96b393629ad98b5ca3548d
#
_cell.length_a   1.000
_cell.length_b   1.000
_cell.length_c   1.000
_cell.angle_alpha   90.00
_cell.angle_beta   90.00
_cell.angle_gamma   90.00
#
_symmetry.space_group_name_H-M   'P 1'
#
loop_
_entity.id
_entity.type
_entity.pdbx_description
1 polymer ?
#
loop_
_entity_poly.entity_id
_entity_poly.type
_entity_poly.pdbx_seq_one_letter_code
_entity_poly.pdbx_strand_id
1 'polypeptide(L)'
;MGEKGIGYELIREHPWERRDEFVDLNPAGQTPVMVEDDKGITLINSVAICEYLEETVEQAPMISGTAINRAEIRRLAAWFDEQFHGAVVAPLMMERMLKRLVHRASPDTTALREAMKAANAMLDYADYLLDHRNWLGGATLSLADLTAAAHISVADYLGGIDWRAHEQTRNWYSGLKSRPSFRPLLAERLGVIAPPADYDKVDF
;
A
#
# COMPACT_ATOMS: atom_id res chain seq x y z
N MET A 1 -10.26 2.63 -6.44
CA MET A 1 -10.78 3.32 -7.64
C MET A 1 -10.52 2.50 -8.91
N GLY A 2 -9.29 2.26 -9.35
CA GLY A 2 -9.00 1.54 -10.60
C GLY A 2 -9.69 0.18 -10.74
N GLU A 3 -9.73 -0.64 -9.69
CA GLU A 3 -10.44 -1.94 -9.69
C GLU A 3 -11.96 -1.80 -9.88
N LYS A 4 -12.54 -0.70 -9.43
CA LYS A 4 -13.97 -0.39 -9.59
C LYS A 4 -14.27 0.37 -10.89
N GLY A 5 -13.28 0.63 -11.75
CA GLY A 5 -13.46 1.38 -13.00
C GLY A 5 -13.81 2.86 -12.80
N ILE A 6 -13.53 3.41 -11.63
CA ILE A 6 -13.79 4.81 -11.30
C ILE A 6 -12.68 5.67 -11.90
N GLY A 7 -13.06 6.64 -12.77
CA GLY A 7 -12.15 7.67 -13.24
C GLY A 7 -11.82 8.66 -12.14
N TYR A 8 -10.57 9.07 -12.05
CA TYR A 8 -10.11 10.05 -11.07
C TYR A 8 -8.93 10.85 -11.63
N GLU A 9 -8.75 12.05 -11.10
CA GLU A 9 -7.53 12.82 -11.26
C GLU A 9 -6.66 12.66 -10.01
N LEU A 10 -5.37 12.38 -10.21
CA LEU A 10 -4.42 12.24 -9.11
C LEU A 10 -3.63 13.53 -8.95
N ILE A 11 -3.86 14.24 -7.86
CA ILE A 11 -3.09 15.42 -7.47
C ILE A 11 -2.03 14.97 -6.47
N ARG A 12 -0.76 15.19 -6.83
CA ARG A 12 0.35 14.83 -5.94
C ARG A 12 0.50 15.86 -4.82
N GLU A 13 0.53 15.36 -3.59
CA GLU A 13 0.74 16.15 -2.39
C GLU A 13 1.99 15.67 -1.63
N HIS A 14 2.75 16.62 -1.10
CA HIS A 14 3.90 16.35 -0.24
C HIS A 14 3.56 16.74 1.20
N PRO A 15 3.12 15.80 2.06
CA PRO A 15 2.63 16.10 3.40
C PRO A 15 3.60 16.90 4.28
N TRP A 16 4.91 16.77 4.02
CA TRP A 16 5.95 17.52 4.75
C TRP A 16 6.04 19.00 4.36
N GLU A 17 5.45 19.43 3.23
CA GLU A 17 5.41 20.83 2.80
C GLU A 17 4.27 21.60 3.49
N ARG A 18 3.25 20.89 3.98
CA ARG A 18 2.10 21.43 4.71
C ARG A 18 1.48 22.66 4.03
N ARG A 19 1.19 22.53 2.73
CA ARG A 19 0.53 23.62 1.98
C ARG A 19 -0.81 23.98 2.60
N ASP A 20 -1.10 25.26 2.71
CA ASP A 20 -2.31 25.78 3.39
C ASP A 20 -3.59 25.20 2.76
N GLU A 21 -3.69 25.15 1.43
CA GLU A 21 -4.86 24.62 0.71
C GLU A 21 -5.10 23.14 1.01
N PHE A 22 -4.03 22.36 1.25
CA PHE A 22 -4.17 20.96 1.62
C PHE A 22 -4.51 20.77 3.10
N VAL A 23 -3.96 21.63 3.97
CA VAL A 23 -4.29 21.63 5.41
C VAL A 23 -5.73 22.05 5.64
N ASP A 24 -6.28 22.95 4.81
CA ASP A 24 -7.70 23.34 4.84
C ASP A 24 -8.62 22.15 4.51
N LEU A 25 -8.21 21.26 3.59
CA LEU A 25 -8.95 20.02 3.30
C LEU A 25 -8.78 18.99 4.40
N ASN A 26 -7.58 18.84 4.94
CA ASN A 26 -7.25 17.91 6.00
C ASN A 26 -6.32 18.55 7.04
N PRO A 27 -6.83 19.01 8.18
CA PRO A 27 -6.01 19.63 9.24
C PRO A 27 -4.89 18.74 9.79
N ALA A 28 -5.02 17.41 9.70
CA ALA A 28 -3.95 16.47 10.04
C ALA A 28 -2.78 16.51 9.04
N GLY A 29 -2.99 17.06 7.83
CA GLY A 29 -1.98 17.15 6.79
C GLY A 29 -1.54 15.79 6.24
N GLN A 30 -2.40 14.77 6.30
CA GLN A 30 -2.11 13.41 5.88
C GLN A 30 -2.82 13.07 4.55
N THR A 31 -2.18 12.29 3.71
CA THR A 31 -2.76 11.68 2.50
C THR A 31 -3.28 10.28 2.81
N PRO A 32 -4.26 9.75 2.05
CA PRO A 32 -4.98 10.42 0.96
C PRO A 32 -6.14 11.28 1.43
N VAL A 33 -6.51 12.25 0.58
CA VAL A 33 -7.78 12.98 0.63
C VAL A 33 -8.48 12.74 -0.70
N MET A 34 -9.76 12.38 -0.68
CA MET A 34 -10.62 12.28 -1.86
C MET A 34 -11.63 13.42 -1.85
N VAL A 35 -11.72 14.14 -2.97
CA VAL A 35 -12.72 15.18 -3.19
C VAL A 35 -13.65 14.74 -4.32
N GLU A 36 -14.93 14.86 -4.12
CA GLU A 36 -15.98 14.56 -5.08
C GLU A 36 -16.74 15.87 -5.33
N ASP A 37 -16.26 16.66 -6.28
CA ASP A 37 -16.70 18.05 -6.51
C ASP A 37 -18.20 18.16 -6.79
N ASP A 38 -18.72 17.26 -7.61
CA ASP A 38 -20.15 17.26 -7.99
C ASP A 38 -21.09 17.10 -6.81
N LYS A 39 -20.61 16.48 -5.73
CA LYS A 39 -21.39 16.22 -4.52
C LYS A 39 -20.98 17.09 -3.34
N GLY A 40 -19.88 17.86 -3.47
CA GLY A 40 -19.32 18.63 -2.38
C GLY A 40 -18.82 17.76 -1.21
N ILE A 41 -18.34 16.54 -1.53
CA ILE A 41 -17.85 15.56 -0.53
C ILE A 41 -16.34 15.61 -0.45
N THR A 42 -15.81 15.75 0.77
CA THR A 42 -14.39 15.55 1.07
C THR A 42 -14.25 14.42 2.07
N LEU A 43 -13.50 13.39 1.70
CA LEU A 43 -13.21 12.24 2.55
C LEU A 43 -11.72 12.13 2.83
N ILE A 44 -11.40 11.91 4.08
CA ILE A 44 -10.04 11.84 4.62
C ILE A 44 -9.82 10.43 5.15
N ASN A 45 -8.60 9.91 5.00
CA ASN A 45 -8.19 8.57 5.42
C ASN A 45 -8.57 7.48 4.41
N SER A 46 -7.58 6.63 4.10
CA SER A 46 -7.70 5.54 3.12
C SER A 46 -8.81 4.55 3.46
N VAL A 47 -8.97 4.21 4.74
CA VAL A 47 -10.00 3.26 5.19
C VAL A 47 -11.40 3.83 4.96
N ALA A 48 -11.63 5.09 5.39
CA ALA A 48 -12.91 5.76 5.19
C ALA A 48 -13.27 5.90 3.71
N ILE A 49 -12.29 6.26 2.87
CA ILE A 49 -12.48 6.34 1.42
C ILE A 49 -12.82 4.96 0.84
N CYS A 50 -12.13 3.89 1.23
CA CYS A 50 -12.39 2.55 0.74
C CYS A 50 -13.78 2.04 1.16
N GLU A 51 -14.19 2.24 2.42
CA GLU A 51 -15.54 1.86 2.90
C GLU A 51 -16.63 2.66 2.15
N TYR A 52 -16.45 3.97 1.97
CA TYR A 52 -17.37 4.77 1.18
C TYR A 52 -17.53 4.23 -0.25
N LEU A 53 -16.43 3.89 -0.91
CA LEU A 53 -16.46 3.32 -2.26
C LEU A 53 -17.08 1.92 -2.30
N GLU A 54 -16.96 1.13 -1.24
CA GLU A 54 -17.63 -0.17 -1.13
C GLU A 54 -19.15 -0.03 -0.97
N GLU A 55 -19.60 0.98 -0.24
CA GLU A 55 -21.03 1.23 0.00
C GLU A 55 -21.72 1.91 -1.18
N THR A 56 -21.00 2.71 -1.96
CA THR A 56 -21.59 3.55 -3.02
C THR A 56 -21.38 3.02 -4.43
N VAL A 57 -20.45 2.10 -4.64
CA VAL A 57 -20.10 1.54 -5.97
C VAL A 57 -20.20 0.03 -5.94
N GLU A 58 -21.26 -0.51 -6.53
CA GLU A 58 -21.55 -1.96 -6.54
C GLU A 58 -20.55 -2.79 -7.38
N GLN A 59 -19.95 -2.17 -8.40
CA GLN A 59 -19.01 -2.85 -9.29
C GLN A 59 -17.76 -3.29 -8.55
N ALA A 60 -17.29 -4.52 -8.83
CA ALA A 60 -16.07 -5.11 -8.27
C ALA A 60 -15.99 -4.96 -6.74
N PRO A 61 -16.87 -5.61 -5.96
CA PRO A 61 -16.85 -5.51 -4.52
C PRO A 61 -15.56 -6.09 -3.95
N MET A 62 -14.83 -5.29 -3.17
CA MET A 62 -13.55 -5.67 -2.55
C MET A 62 -13.71 -6.16 -1.11
N ILE A 63 -14.91 -6.00 -0.50
CA ILE A 63 -15.23 -6.52 0.83
C ILE A 63 -16.49 -7.40 0.72
N SER A 64 -16.33 -8.56 0.10
CA SER A 64 -17.46 -9.45 -0.26
C SER A 64 -17.57 -10.69 0.64
N GLY A 65 -18.64 -11.47 0.44
CA GLY A 65 -18.88 -12.75 1.12
C GLY A 65 -19.70 -12.62 2.40
N THR A 66 -19.60 -13.63 3.27
CA THR A 66 -20.29 -13.69 4.57
C THR A 66 -19.73 -12.64 5.54
N ALA A 67 -20.41 -12.43 6.65
CA ALA A 67 -19.93 -11.51 7.69
C ALA A 67 -18.51 -11.88 8.18
N ILE A 68 -18.21 -13.18 8.32
CA ILE A 68 -16.88 -13.63 8.73
C ILE A 68 -15.81 -13.37 7.64
N ASN A 69 -16.17 -13.55 6.35
CA ASN A 69 -15.24 -13.22 5.25
C ASN A 69 -14.94 -11.72 5.24
N ARG A 70 -15.96 -10.87 5.34
CA ARG A 70 -15.79 -9.42 5.39
C ARG A 70 -14.97 -8.96 6.61
N ALA A 71 -15.17 -9.62 7.77
CA ALA A 71 -14.36 -9.35 8.96
C ALA A 71 -12.88 -9.72 8.75
N GLU A 72 -12.62 -10.86 8.11
CA GLU A 72 -11.24 -11.30 7.81
C GLU A 72 -10.54 -10.35 6.83
N ILE A 73 -11.23 -9.90 5.77
CA ILE A 73 -10.69 -8.91 4.82
C ILE A 73 -10.29 -7.63 5.55
N ARG A 74 -11.17 -7.09 6.41
CA ARG A 74 -10.88 -5.87 7.18
C ARG A 74 -9.75 -6.07 8.19
N ARG A 75 -9.73 -7.24 8.86
CA ARG A 75 -8.65 -7.58 9.80
C ARG A 75 -7.29 -7.58 9.12
N LEU A 76 -7.19 -8.18 7.93
CA LEU A 76 -5.94 -8.22 7.18
C LEU A 76 -5.56 -6.85 6.64
N ALA A 77 -6.48 -6.08 6.11
CA ALA A 77 -6.22 -4.71 5.69
C ALA A 77 -5.66 -3.87 6.87
N ALA A 78 -6.32 -3.91 8.02
CA ALA A 78 -5.86 -3.23 9.24
C ALA A 78 -4.49 -3.74 9.70
N TRP A 79 -4.22 -5.05 9.59
CA TRP A 79 -2.92 -5.60 9.96
C TRP A 79 -1.77 -5.06 9.08
N PHE A 80 -1.99 -4.89 7.78
CA PHE A 80 -1.01 -4.27 6.90
C PHE A 80 -0.88 -2.76 7.17
N ASP A 81 -1.99 -2.06 7.35
CA ASP A 81 -2.01 -0.61 7.64
C ASP A 81 -1.32 -0.26 8.98
N GLU A 82 -1.43 -1.12 9.98
CA GLU A 82 -0.90 -0.85 11.31
C GLU A 82 0.44 -1.56 11.54
N GLN A 83 0.45 -2.90 11.45
CA GLN A 83 1.61 -3.69 11.86
C GLN A 83 2.71 -3.66 10.80
N PHE A 84 2.38 -3.97 9.54
CA PHE A 84 3.37 -3.97 8.47
C PHE A 84 3.86 -2.56 8.18
N HIS A 85 2.97 -1.58 8.14
CA HIS A 85 3.37 -0.18 8.00
C HIS A 85 4.32 0.24 9.12
N GLY A 86 3.95 0.02 10.37
CA GLY A 86 4.72 0.46 11.54
C GLY A 86 6.10 -0.21 11.66
N ALA A 87 6.17 -1.52 11.40
CA ALA A 87 7.41 -2.28 11.57
C ALA A 87 8.32 -2.26 10.34
N VAL A 88 7.77 -2.04 9.13
CA VAL A 88 8.52 -2.17 7.87
C VAL A 88 8.53 -0.86 7.08
N VAL A 89 7.35 -0.39 6.68
CA VAL A 89 7.24 0.72 5.72
C VAL A 89 7.74 2.04 6.33
N ALA A 90 7.27 2.40 7.51
CA ALA A 90 7.63 3.66 8.15
C ALA A 90 9.13 3.77 8.45
N PRO A 91 9.82 2.75 9.01
CA PRO A 91 11.27 2.78 9.18
C PRO A 91 12.02 2.85 7.85
N LEU A 92 11.62 2.08 6.83
CA LEU A 92 12.27 2.13 5.52
C LEU A 92 12.12 3.52 4.87
N MET A 93 10.91 4.10 4.93
CA MET A 93 10.66 5.46 4.42
C MET A 93 11.49 6.49 5.18
N MET A 94 11.52 6.41 6.51
CA MET A 94 12.31 7.33 7.33
C MET A 94 13.78 7.27 6.95
N GLU A 95 14.36 6.07 6.95
CA GLU A 95 15.80 5.89 6.81
C GLU A 95 16.29 6.09 5.37
N ARG A 96 15.58 5.58 4.38
CA ARG A 96 16.02 5.64 2.98
C ARG A 96 15.55 6.88 2.23
N MET A 97 14.39 7.44 2.62
CA MET A 97 13.77 8.56 1.89
C MET A 97 13.80 9.87 2.69
N LEU A 98 13.11 9.95 3.85
CA LEU A 98 12.91 11.20 4.56
C LEU A 98 14.21 11.78 5.14
N LYS A 99 15.10 10.96 5.65
CA LYS A 99 16.42 11.43 6.11
C LYS A 99 17.22 12.10 4.98
N ARG A 100 17.11 11.60 3.77
CA ARG A 100 17.76 12.22 2.60
C ARG A 100 17.07 13.50 2.16
N LEU A 101 15.73 13.42 1.97
CA LEU A 101 14.94 14.51 1.39
C LEU A 101 14.78 15.69 2.34
N VAL A 102 14.42 15.40 3.58
CA VAL A 102 13.97 16.40 4.54
C VAL A 102 15.05 16.70 5.57
N HIS A 103 15.65 15.67 6.15
CA HIS A 103 16.55 15.84 7.29
C HIS A 103 18.03 15.97 6.91
N ARG A 104 18.42 15.73 5.66
CA ARG A 104 19.81 15.73 5.17
C ARG A 104 20.75 14.91 6.07
N ALA A 105 20.27 13.78 6.57
CA ALA A 105 20.95 12.89 7.50
C ALA A 105 21.27 11.54 6.86
N SER A 106 22.26 10.83 7.42
CA SER A 106 22.60 9.47 7.00
C SER A 106 21.62 8.47 7.57
N PRO A 107 21.32 7.37 6.83
CA PRO A 107 20.48 6.28 7.32
C PRO A 107 21.07 5.58 8.55
N ASP A 108 20.23 5.14 9.46
CA ASP A 108 20.58 4.22 10.53
C ASP A 108 20.52 2.77 10.00
N THR A 109 21.68 2.14 9.89
CA THR A 109 21.82 0.77 9.38
C THR A 109 21.23 -0.27 10.32
N THR A 110 21.12 0.02 11.62
CA THR A 110 20.48 -0.88 12.60
C THR A 110 18.98 -0.85 12.39
N ALA A 111 18.36 0.32 12.29
CA ALA A 111 16.94 0.46 12.00
C ALA A 111 16.55 -0.20 10.66
N LEU A 112 17.38 -0.05 9.63
CA LEU A 112 17.16 -0.72 8.35
C LEU A 112 17.19 -2.24 8.46
N ARG A 113 18.15 -2.81 9.20
CA ARG A 113 18.24 -4.27 9.42
C ARG A 113 17.02 -4.80 10.18
N GLU A 114 16.57 -4.10 11.21
CA GLU A 114 15.37 -4.50 11.96
C GLU A 114 14.11 -4.42 11.08
N ALA A 115 13.96 -3.40 10.26
CA ALA A 115 12.84 -3.30 9.31
C ALA A 115 12.85 -4.45 8.28
N MET A 116 14.01 -4.79 7.72
CA MET A 116 14.14 -5.92 6.78
C MET A 116 13.88 -7.28 7.46
N LYS A 117 14.30 -7.45 8.70
CA LYS A 117 14.00 -8.65 9.50
C LYS A 117 12.49 -8.74 9.80
N ALA A 118 11.85 -7.63 10.15
CA ALA A 118 10.41 -7.57 10.32
C ALA A 118 9.68 -7.89 9.02
N ALA A 119 10.14 -7.36 7.87
CA ALA A 119 9.58 -7.65 6.56
C ALA A 119 9.57 -9.17 6.29
N ASN A 120 10.71 -9.86 6.48
CA ASN A 120 10.80 -11.29 6.27
C ASN A 120 9.80 -12.05 7.18
N ALA A 121 9.78 -11.78 8.48
CA ALA A 121 8.86 -12.45 9.40
C ALA A 121 7.37 -12.21 9.07
N MET A 122 7.04 -11.03 8.56
CA MET A 122 5.68 -10.69 8.17
C MET A 122 5.28 -11.27 6.81
N LEU A 123 6.23 -11.41 5.89
CA LEU A 123 6.01 -12.09 4.61
C LEU A 123 5.91 -13.60 4.79
N ASP A 124 6.57 -14.22 5.79
CA ASP A 124 6.34 -15.63 6.17
C ASP A 124 4.85 -15.87 6.53
N TYR A 125 4.22 -14.90 7.19
CA TYR A 125 2.78 -14.98 7.47
C TYR A 125 1.93 -14.84 6.19
N ALA A 126 2.31 -13.98 5.27
CA ALA A 126 1.63 -13.86 3.98
C ALA A 126 1.77 -15.16 3.16
N ASP A 127 2.97 -15.75 3.10
CA ASP A 127 3.23 -17.05 2.46
C ASP A 127 2.34 -18.14 3.06
N TYR A 128 2.26 -18.23 4.39
CA TYR A 128 1.38 -19.18 5.08
C TYR A 128 -0.09 -19.02 4.68
N LEU A 129 -0.59 -17.79 4.54
CA LEU A 129 -1.96 -17.55 4.10
C LEU A 129 -2.17 -17.99 2.64
N LEU A 130 -1.22 -17.68 1.77
CA LEU A 130 -1.28 -17.96 0.34
C LEU A 130 -1.06 -19.44 0.00
N ASP A 131 -0.42 -20.21 0.85
CA ASP A 131 -0.37 -21.67 0.73
C ASP A 131 -1.76 -22.32 0.85
N HIS A 132 -2.70 -21.65 1.51
CA HIS A 132 -4.04 -22.18 1.81
C HIS A 132 -5.17 -21.40 1.11
N ARG A 133 -4.85 -20.30 0.43
CA ARG A 133 -5.81 -19.36 -0.18
C ARG A 133 -5.30 -18.87 -1.52
N ASN A 134 -6.20 -18.56 -2.43
CA ASN A 134 -5.82 -17.93 -3.70
C ASN A 134 -5.46 -16.46 -3.54
N TRP A 135 -6.04 -15.79 -2.54
CA TRP A 135 -5.85 -14.39 -2.19
C TRP A 135 -5.73 -14.26 -0.67
N LEU A 136 -5.10 -13.20 -0.19
CA LEU A 136 -4.92 -13.01 1.26
C LEU A 136 -6.25 -13.02 2.02
N GLY A 137 -7.26 -12.33 1.46
CA GLY A 137 -8.61 -12.29 2.05
C GLY A 137 -9.45 -13.56 1.87
N GLY A 138 -9.02 -14.52 1.03
CA GLY A 138 -9.76 -15.75 0.77
C GLY A 138 -9.74 -16.23 -0.69
N ALA A 139 -10.91 -16.51 -1.28
CA ALA A 139 -11.02 -17.10 -2.61
C ALA A 139 -10.90 -16.08 -3.76
N THR A 140 -11.22 -14.81 -3.52
CA THR A 140 -11.26 -13.74 -4.52
C THR A 140 -10.42 -12.56 -4.10
N LEU A 141 -9.95 -11.79 -5.09
CA LEU A 141 -9.29 -10.50 -4.84
C LEU A 141 -10.14 -9.63 -3.91
N SER A 142 -9.51 -9.02 -2.94
CA SER A 142 -10.17 -8.22 -1.91
C SER A 142 -9.39 -6.96 -1.54
N LEU A 143 -9.98 -6.11 -0.70
CA LEU A 143 -9.30 -4.94 -0.15
C LEU A 143 -8.03 -5.33 0.63
N ALA A 144 -8.01 -6.49 1.29
CA ALA A 144 -6.82 -6.98 1.99
C ALA A 144 -5.63 -7.15 1.05
N ASP A 145 -5.87 -7.65 -0.17
CA ASP A 145 -4.82 -7.83 -1.18
C ASP A 145 -4.30 -6.50 -1.71
N LEU A 146 -5.19 -5.55 -1.97
CA LEU A 146 -4.80 -4.23 -2.46
C LEU A 146 -4.02 -3.45 -1.40
N THR A 147 -4.46 -3.49 -0.15
CA THR A 147 -3.76 -2.85 0.98
C THR A 147 -2.38 -3.47 1.18
N ALA A 148 -2.31 -4.80 1.23
CA ALA A 148 -1.05 -5.51 1.36
C ALA A 148 -0.08 -5.16 0.22
N ALA A 149 -0.54 -5.22 -1.03
CA ALA A 149 0.29 -4.94 -2.20
C ALA A 149 0.77 -3.48 -2.23
N ALA A 150 -0.05 -2.52 -1.78
CA ALA A 150 0.37 -1.13 -1.68
C ALA A 150 1.53 -0.96 -0.69
N HIS A 151 1.45 -1.54 0.51
CA HIS A 151 2.52 -1.49 1.50
C HIS A 151 3.77 -2.26 1.05
N ILE A 152 3.59 -3.45 0.50
CA ILE A 152 4.68 -4.25 -0.06
C ILE A 152 5.38 -3.51 -1.20
N SER A 153 4.63 -2.81 -2.06
CA SER A 153 5.19 -2.01 -3.14
C SER A 153 6.14 -0.92 -2.64
N VAL A 154 5.81 -0.25 -1.53
CA VAL A 154 6.71 0.74 -0.92
C VAL A 154 7.97 0.07 -0.36
N ALA A 155 7.82 -1.06 0.34
CA ALA A 155 8.95 -1.81 0.89
C ALA A 155 9.85 -2.36 -0.22
N ASP A 156 9.27 -2.86 -1.31
CA ASP A 156 9.97 -3.34 -2.51
C ASP A 156 10.71 -2.20 -3.22
N TYR A 157 10.03 -1.08 -3.48
CA TYR A 157 10.64 0.13 -4.05
C TYR A 157 11.87 0.58 -3.27
N LEU A 158 11.79 0.53 -1.96
CA LEU A 158 12.87 0.91 -1.05
C LEU A 158 13.91 -0.21 -0.88
N GLY A 159 13.80 -1.37 -1.56
CA GLY A 159 14.73 -2.49 -1.48
C GLY A 159 14.76 -3.16 -0.11
N GLY A 160 13.60 -3.20 0.57
CA GLY A 160 13.45 -3.77 1.91
C GLY A 160 13.09 -5.25 1.94
N ILE A 161 12.89 -5.91 0.78
CA ILE A 161 12.40 -7.28 0.67
C ILE A 161 13.43 -8.19 -0.01
N ASP A 162 13.66 -9.37 0.53
CA ASP A 162 14.39 -10.47 -0.13
C ASP A 162 13.40 -11.48 -0.69
N TRP A 163 13.04 -11.32 -1.95
CA TRP A 163 12.06 -12.15 -2.64
C TRP A 163 12.43 -13.63 -2.78
N ARG A 164 13.70 -13.99 -2.60
CA ARG A 164 14.17 -15.39 -2.70
C ARG A 164 13.60 -16.29 -1.61
N ALA A 165 13.22 -15.71 -0.49
CA ALA A 165 12.69 -16.42 0.65
C ALA A 165 11.14 -16.56 0.62
N HIS A 166 10.42 -15.82 -0.24
CA HIS A 166 8.96 -15.64 -0.19
C HIS A 166 8.30 -15.95 -1.55
N GLU A 167 8.35 -17.21 -1.96
CA GLU A 167 7.86 -17.63 -3.29
C GLU A 167 6.36 -17.41 -3.47
N GLN A 168 5.52 -17.76 -2.49
CA GLN A 168 4.07 -17.61 -2.59
C GLN A 168 3.67 -16.14 -2.66
N THR A 169 4.20 -15.32 -1.78
CA THR A 169 3.95 -13.87 -1.78
C THR A 169 4.48 -13.20 -3.04
N ARG A 170 5.64 -13.62 -3.55
CA ARG A 170 6.19 -13.12 -4.81
C ARG A 170 5.27 -13.42 -5.99
N ASN A 171 4.78 -14.66 -6.11
CA ASN A 171 3.88 -15.06 -7.19
C ASN A 171 2.55 -14.32 -7.13
N TRP A 172 1.97 -14.19 -5.94
CA TRP A 172 0.76 -13.39 -5.70
C TRP A 172 0.98 -11.91 -6.05
N TYR A 173 2.08 -11.32 -5.61
CA TYR A 173 2.41 -9.92 -5.87
C TYR A 173 2.69 -9.67 -7.35
N SER A 174 3.35 -10.59 -8.06
CA SER A 174 3.54 -10.58 -9.51
C SER A 174 2.19 -10.50 -10.24
N GLY A 175 1.20 -11.30 -9.81
CA GLY A 175 -0.17 -11.23 -10.31
C GLY A 175 -0.81 -9.86 -10.12
N LEU A 176 -0.59 -9.20 -8.99
CA LEU A 176 -1.09 -7.84 -8.74
C LEU A 176 -0.35 -6.79 -9.57
N LYS A 177 0.96 -6.87 -9.70
CA LYS A 177 1.75 -6.00 -10.59
C LYS A 177 1.25 -6.02 -12.04
N SER A 178 0.73 -7.14 -12.51
CA SER A 178 0.20 -7.28 -13.87
C SER A 178 -1.12 -6.55 -14.11
N ARG A 179 -1.85 -6.17 -13.05
CA ARG A 179 -3.17 -5.55 -13.13
C ARG A 179 -3.11 -4.11 -13.68
N PRO A 180 -4.02 -3.73 -14.57
CA PRO A 180 -4.08 -2.35 -15.09
C PRO A 180 -4.22 -1.30 -14.00
N SER A 181 -4.92 -1.59 -12.91
CA SER A 181 -5.11 -0.71 -11.76
C SER A 181 -3.83 -0.47 -10.94
N PHE A 182 -2.88 -1.43 -10.96
CA PHE A 182 -1.64 -1.38 -10.20
C PHE A 182 -0.45 -0.84 -11.01
N ARG A 183 -0.46 -1.01 -12.33
CA ARG A 183 0.65 -0.58 -13.22
C ARG A 183 1.04 0.90 -13.09
N PRO A 184 0.11 1.87 -12.93
CA PRO A 184 0.49 3.27 -12.74
C PRO A 184 1.38 3.49 -11.52
N LEU A 185 1.15 2.74 -10.42
CA LEU A 185 1.97 2.80 -9.22
C LEU A 185 3.43 2.36 -9.50
N LEU A 186 3.63 1.33 -10.31
CA LEU A 186 4.95 0.84 -10.66
C LEU A 186 5.76 1.82 -11.53
N ALA A 187 5.09 2.72 -12.24
CA ALA A 187 5.73 3.76 -13.05
C ALA A 187 6.18 4.98 -12.22
N GLU A 188 5.66 5.13 -11.00
CA GLU A 188 6.03 6.23 -10.12
C GLU A 188 7.52 6.20 -9.74
N ARG A 189 8.12 7.38 -9.63
CA ARG A 189 9.52 7.55 -9.24
C ARG A 189 9.66 8.65 -8.21
N LEU A 190 10.34 8.35 -7.11
CA LEU A 190 10.54 9.31 -6.01
C LEU A 190 11.65 10.35 -6.28
N GLY A 191 12.33 10.26 -7.41
CA GLY A 191 13.34 11.23 -7.86
C GLY A 191 14.68 11.19 -7.12
N VAL A 192 14.69 10.83 -5.86
CA VAL A 192 15.88 10.81 -4.99
C VAL A 192 16.45 9.42 -4.75
N ILE A 193 15.64 8.40 -4.99
CA ILE A 193 16.00 6.98 -4.82
C ILE A 193 15.49 6.23 -6.03
N ALA A 194 16.38 5.52 -6.71
CA ALA A 194 15.98 4.54 -7.71
C ALA A 194 15.53 3.25 -7.02
N PRO A 195 14.44 2.63 -7.48
CA PRO A 195 14.05 1.31 -6.99
C PRO A 195 15.06 0.24 -7.46
N PRO A 196 15.01 -0.97 -6.89
CA PRO A 196 15.72 -2.13 -7.43
C PRO A 196 15.41 -2.35 -8.92
N ALA A 197 16.35 -2.93 -9.67
CA ALA A 197 16.27 -3.09 -11.12
C ALA A 197 15.06 -3.95 -11.59
N ASP A 198 14.53 -4.76 -10.69
CA ASP A 198 13.41 -5.67 -10.95
C ASP A 198 12.06 -5.16 -10.41
N TYR A 199 12.04 -3.97 -9.80
CA TYR A 199 10.84 -3.42 -9.16
C TYR A 199 9.62 -3.31 -10.09
N ASP A 200 9.81 -2.84 -11.31
CA ASP A 200 8.73 -2.65 -12.28
C ASP A 200 8.48 -3.87 -13.19
N LYS A 201 9.27 -4.93 -13.03
CA LYS A 201 9.05 -6.19 -13.73
C LYS A 201 7.93 -6.99 -13.08
N VAL A 202 7.14 -7.66 -13.89
CA VAL A 202 6.13 -8.61 -13.43
C VAL A 202 6.80 -9.93 -13.02
N ASP A 203 7.76 -10.40 -13.82
CA ASP A 203 8.56 -11.60 -13.55
C ASP A 203 9.90 -11.17 -12.93
N PHE A 204 10.08 -11.33 -11.65
CA PHE A 204 11.29 -10.92 -10.92
C PHE A 204 11.74 -11.96 -9.89
#